data_bba63f334a11c47c66aaa80b1f1ddb1d
#
_entry.id   bba63f334a11c47c66aaa80b1f1ddb1d
#
_cell.length_a   1.000
_cell.length_b   1.000
_cell.length_c   1.000
_cell.angle_alpha   90.00
_cell.angle_beta   90.00
_cell.angle_gamma   90.00
#
_symmetry.space_group_name_H-M   'P 1'
#
loop_
_entity.id
_entity.type
_entity.pdbx_description
1 polymer ?
#
loop_
_entity_poly.entity_id
_entity_poly.type
_entity_poly.pdbx_seq_one_letter_code
_entity_poly.pdbx_strand_id
1 'polypeptide(L)'
;YTRAHADEYGIDKNFYKTKDIHIHVPEGAVPKDGPSAGVTITTSLISALSGLRVRHDIAMTGEITLTGRVLAIGGLREKSTAAYTMGIRTLLIPKENMRDIAELDEVVRNEVKFIPCETLDDVLKNALVYPSEKISAAENDKKEEKGESIPAILPAQNPQRVYGSN
;
A
#
# COMPACT_ATOMS: atom_id res chain seq x y z
N TYR A 1 4.98 -14.78 -0.37
CA TYR A 1 4.07 -13.88 -1.08
C TYR A 1 4.75 -13.20 -2.27
N THR A 2 5.83 -12.43 -2.07
CA THR A 2 6.55 -11.71 -3.14
C THR A 2 6.95 -12.60 -4.31
N ARG A 3 7.40 -13.83 -4.06
CA ARG A 3 7.73 -14.79 -5.15
C ARG A 3 6.52 -15.24 -5.94
N ALA A 4 5.41 -15.50 -5.27
CA ALA A 4 4.18 -15.97 -5.90
C ALA A 4 3.54 -14.91 -6.79
N HIS A 5 3.67 -13.63 -6.42
CA HIS A 5 3.05 -12.48 -7.08
C HIS A 5 4.07 -11.59 -7.85
N ALA A 6 5.26 -12.12 -8.12
CA ALA A 6 6.35 -11.34 -8.73
C ALA A 6 5.95 -10.66 -10.05
N ASP A 7 5.21 -11.37 -10.91
CA ASP A 7 4.77 -10.85 -12.21
C ASP A 7 3.85 -9.65 -12.09
N GLU A 8 2.97 -9.64 -11.09
CA GLU A 8 2.01 -8.55 -10.86
C GLU A 8 2.70 -7.21 -10.58
N TYR A 9 3.90 -7.29 -9.99
CA TYR A 9 4.71 -6.11 -9.64
C TYR A 9 5.88 -5.87 -10.60
N GLY A 10 5.98 -6.64 -11.69
CA GLY A 10 7.09 -6.54 -12.65
C GLY A 10 8.43 -6.96 -12.05
N ILE A 11 8.42 -7.88 -11.10
CA ILE A 11 9.60 -8.43 -10.42
C ILE A 11 10.05 -9.70 -11.17
N ASP A 12 11.36 -9.85 -11.38
CA ASP A 12 11.91 -11.10 -11.92
C ASP A 12 11.59 -12.27 -10.99
N LYS A 13 10.89 -13.29 -11.48
CA LYS A 13 10.55 -14.50 -10.71
C LYS A 13 11.76 -15.20 -10.09
N ASN A 14 12.92 -15.03 -10.69
CA ASN A 14 14.18 -15.64 -10.23
C ASN A 14 15.00 -14.69 -9.33
N PHE A 15 14.45 -13.56 -8.86
CA PHE A 15 15.18 -12.61 -8.03
C PHE A 15 15.90 -13.27 -6.85
N TYR A 16 15.31 -14.29 -6.26
CA TYR A 16 15.87 -15.02 -5.12
C TYR A 16 17.12 -15.86 -5.46
N LYS A 17 17.44 -16.03 -6.78
CA LYS A 17 18.66 -16.68 -7.25
C LYS A 17 19.76 -15.68 -7.60
N THR A 18 19.39 -14.45 -7.88
CA THR A 18 20.28 -13.43 -8.46
C THR A 18 20.51 -12.23 -7.56
N LYS A 19 19.76 -12.12 -6.44
CA LYS A 19 19.85 -11.00 -5.51
C LYS A 19 19.99 -11.49 -4.08
N ASP A 20 20.89 -10.86 -3.34
CA ASP A 20 20.95 -10.97 -1.89
C ASP A 20 20.03 -9.91 -1.28
N ILE A 21 19.29 -10.30 -0.24
CA ILE A 21 18.33 -9.42 0.44
C ILE A 21 18.83 -9.22 1.87
N HIS A 22 19.12 -7.97 2.21
CA HIS A 22 19.44 -7.56 3.58
C HIS A 22 18.29 -6.72 4.15
N ILE A 23 17.77 -7.14 5.31
CA ILE A 23 16.72 -6.40 6.02
C ILE A 23 17.36 -5.78 7.27
N HIS A 24 17.31 -4.45 7.35
CA HIS A 24 17.77 -3.70 8.52
C HIS A 24 16.56 -3.03 9.19
N VAL A 25 16.38 -3.35 10.48
CA VAL A 25 15.40 -2.67 11.34
C VAL A 25 16.21 -1.74 12.26
N PRO A 26 16.07 -0.40 12.12
CA PRO A 26 16.79 0.55 12.96
C PRO A 26 16.45 0.39 14.45
N GLU A 27 17.27 1.00 15.31
CA GLU A 27 17.10 0.94 16.78
C GLU A 27 17.25 -0.48 17.36
N GLY A 28 18.34 -1.16 17.01
CA GLY A 28 18.64 -2.53 17.44
C GLY A 28 18.74 -2.73 18.95
N ALA A 29 18.92 -1.67 19.74
CA ALA A 29 18.93 -1.75 21.21
C ALA A 29 17.53 -1.93 21.82
N VAL A 30 16.45 -1.68 21.04
CA VAL A 30 15.08 -1.88 21.48
C VAL A 30 14.63 -3.28 21.04
N PRO A 31 14.22 -4.17 21.99
CA PRO A 31 13.69 -5.47 21.61
C PRO A 31 12.52 -5.34 20.63
N LYS A 32 12.56 -6.14 19.57
CA LYS A 32 11.52 -6.20 18.54
C LYS A 32 10.86 -7.57 18.61
N ASP A 33 9.75 -7.64 19.31
CA ASP A 33 8.97 -8.86 19.44
C ASP A 33 7.71 -8.81 18.57
N GLY A 34 7.37 -9.95 18.01
CA GLY A 34 6.14 -10.18 17.28
C GLY A 34 6.17 -9.85 15.79
N PRO A 35 5.20 -10.39 15.06
CA PRO A 35 5.15 -10.42 13.59
C PRO A 35 4.52 -9.15 12.97
N SER A 36 4.20 -8.13 13.75
CA SER A 36 3.42 -6.96 13.31
C SER A 36 4.10 -6.07 12.26
N ALA A 37 5.38 -6.29 11.96
CA ALA A 37 6.12 -5.63 10.88
C ALA A 37 5.96 -6.35 9.53
N GLY A 38 5.24 -7.44 9.44
CA GLY A 38 5.11 -8.27 8.23
C GLY A 38 4.68 -7.48 7.00
N VAL A 39 3.63 -6.68 7.12
CA VAL A 39 3.14 -5.82 6.02
C VAL A 39 4.19 -4.81 5.58
N THR A 40 4.92 -4.19 6.51
CA THR A 40 5.95 -3.19 6.23
C THR A 40 7.15 -3.80 5.51
N ILE A 41 7.64 -4.93 6.01
CA ILE A 41 8.78 -5.65 5.42
C ILE A 41 8.44 -6.09 4.00
N THR A 42 7.26 -6.66 3.79
CA THR A 42 6.85 -7.15 2.46
C THR A 42 6.64 -5.99 1.49
N THR A 43 6.01 -4.89 1.93
CA THR A 43 5.86 -3.67 1.12
C THR A 43 7.22 -3.09 0.71
N SER A 44 8.17 -3.03 1.65
CA SER A 44 9.53 -2.55 1.38
C SER A 44 10.28 -3.45 0.39
N LEU A 45 10.12 -4.77 0.52
CA LEU A 45 10.72 -5.73 -0.38
C LEU A 45 10.17 -5.61 -1.80
N ILE A 46 8.85 -5.53 -1.94
CA ILE A 46 8.19 -5.33 -3.24
C ILE A 46 8.63 -4.01 -3.86
N SER A 47 8.64 -2.92 -3.08
CA SER A 47 9.12 -1.62 -3.53
C SER A 47 10.56 -1.68 -4.05
N ALA A 48 11.48 -2.29 -3.29
CA ALA A 48 12.90 -2.40 -3.67
C ALA A 48 13.11 -3.24 -4.93
N LEU A 49 12.34 -4.31 -5.12
CA LEU A 49 12.47 -5.22 -6.26
C LEU A 49 11.77 -4.70 -7.53
N SER A 50 10.64 -4.02 -7.38
CA SER A 50 9.83 -3.51 -8.50
C SER A 50 10.21 -2.09 -8.94
N GLY A 51 10.89 -1.31 -8.08
CA GLY A 51 11.15 0.12 -8.29
C GLY A 51 9.94 1.01 -8.00
N LEU A 52 8.80 0.47 -7.56
CA LEU A 52 7.64 1.25 -7.14
C LEU A 52 7.94 1.96 -5.82
N ARG A 53 7.66 3.25 -5.74
CA ARG A 53 7.89 4.04 -4.52
C ARG A 53 6.79 3.78 -3.49
N VAL A 54 7.17 3.76 -2.21
CA VAL A 54 6.21 3.77 -1.10
C VAL A 54 5.84 5.22 -0.77
N ARG A 55 4.59 5.46 -0.44
CA ARG A 55 4.13 6.75 0.10
C ARG A 55 4.84 7.04 1.42
N HIS A 56 5.30 8.27 1.61
CA HIS A 56 6.00 8.73 2.81
C HIS A 56 5.06 9.28 3.90
N ASP A 57 3.80 9.52 3.55
CA ASP A 57 2.79 10.14 4.41
C ASP A 57 1.90 9.12 5.14
N ILE A 58 2.26 7.83 5.06
CA ILE A 58 1.52 6.75 5.70
C ILE A 58 2.40 5.94 6.66
N ALA A 59 1.76 5.32 7.64
CA ALA A 59 2.33 4.22 8.40
C ALA A 59 1.47 2.97 8.25
N MET A 60 2.06 1.82 8.56
CA MET A 60 1.35 0.55 8.46
C MET A 60 1.80 -0.42 9.55
N THR A 61 0.89 -1.29 9.94
CA THR A 61 1.18 -2.40 10.85
C THR A 61 0.27 -3.57 10.52
N GLY A 62 0.77 -4.78 10.67
CA GLY A 62 0.03 -6.01 10.40
C GLY A 62 0.97 -7.20 10.31
N GLU A 63 0.53 -8.33 10.83
CA GLU A 63 1.12 -9.62 10.52
C GLU A 63 0.59 -10.11 9.18
N ILE A 64 1.40 -10.83 8.41
CA ILE A 64 0.95 -11.45 7.17
C ILE A 64 1.11 -12.96 7.19
N THR A 65 0.16 -13.66 6.57
CA THR A 65 0.30 -15.08 6.25
C THR A 65 1.05 -15.28 4.93
N LEU A 66 1.48 -16.49 4.65
CA LEU A 66 2.10 -16.85 3.36
C LEU A 66 1.17 -16.61 2.16
N THR A 67 -0.13 -16.61 2.39
CA THR A 67 -1.17 -16.36 1.37
C THR A 67 -1.58 -14.89 1.27
N GLY A 68 -0.91 -14.00 2.01
CA GLY A 68 -1.16 -12.56 1.94
C GLY A 68 -2.33 -12.05 2.78
N ARG A 69 -2.91 -12.86 3.68
CA ARG A 69 -3.89 -12.33 4.65
C ARG A 69 -3.20 -11.48 5.71
N VAL A 70 -3.82 -10.36 6.06
CA VAL A 70 -3.37 -9.47 7.12
C VAL A 70 -4.09 -9.85 8.42
N LEU A 71 -3.30 -10.18 9.44
CA LEU A 71 -3.80 -10.62 10.74
C LEU A 71 -3.70 -9.50 11.78
N ALA A 72 -4.58 -9.57 12.78
CA ALA A 72 -4.63 -8.63 13.89
C ALA A 72 -3.31 -8.56 14.67
N ILE A 73 -3.03 -7.38 15.21
CA ILE A 73 -1.83 -7.09 16.01
C ILE A 73 -2.22 -6.56 17.38
N GLY A 74 -1.28 -6.64 18.33
CA GLY A 74 -1.38 -5.94 19.60
C GLY A 74 -0.76 -4.55 19.55
N GLY A 75 -1.11 -3.71 20.56
CA GLY A 75 -0.48 -2.40 20.74
C GLY A 75 -0.85 -1.37 19.65
N LEU A 76 -2.09 -1.41 19.15
CA LEU A 76 -2.54 -0.41 18.18
C LEU A 76 -2.48 1.01 18.76
N ARG A 77 -2.75 1.17 20.05
CA ARG A 77 -2.73 2.47 20.73
C ARG A 77 -1.33 3.09 20.66
N GLU A 78 -0.31 2.38 21.09
CA GLU A 78 1.07 2.86 21.11
C GLU A 78 1.57 3.17 19.71
N LYS A 79 1.25 2.31 18.74
CA LYS A 79 1.66 2.46 17.34
C LYS A 79 0.99 3.67 16.68
N SER A 80 -0.31 3.86 16.91
CA SER A 80 -1.05 4.98 16.34
C SER A 80 -0.64 6.31 16.97
N THR A 81 -0.41 6.33 18.28
CA THR A 81 0.10 7.52 18.98
C THR A 81 1.51 7.89 18.49
N ALA A 82 2.39 6.92 18.32
CA ALA A 82 3.73 7.17 17.78
C ALA A 82 3.67 7.74 16.36
N ALA A 83 2.85 7.14 15.48
CA ALA A 83 2.66 7.64 14.12
C ALA A 83 2.10 9.07 14.11
N TYR A 84 1.09 9.36 14.93
CA TYR A 84 0.52 10.70 15.10
C TYR A 84 1.58 11.72 15.54
N THR A 85 2.37 11.39 16.54
CA THR A 85 3.45 12.25 17.06
C THR A 85 4.50 12.57 15.99
N MET A 86 4.76 11.63 15.09
CA MET A 86 5.66 11.82 13.94
C MET A 86 5.00 12.55 12.75
N GLY A 87 3.79 13.05 12.88
CA GLY A 87 3.08 13.80 11.84
C GLY A 87 2.34 12.94 10.83
N ILE A 88 2.33 11.62 10.99
CA ILE A 88 1.57 10.71 10.11
C ILE A 88 0.07 10.81 10.45
N ARG A 89 -0.75 10.94 9.42
CA ARG A 89 -2.20 11.06 9.53
C ARG A 89 -2.98 9.97 8.80
N THR A 90 -2.28 8.99 8.22
CA THR A 90 -2.91 7.83 7.56
C THR A 90 -2.23 6.55 8.02
N LEU A 91 -2.99 5.65 8.63
CA LEU A 91 -2.53 4.33 9.08
C LEU A 91 -3.27 3.21 8.35
N LEU A 92 -2.50 2.27 7.80
CA LEU A 92 -3.00 1.00 7.29
C LEU A 92 -2.94 -0.01 8.44
N ILE A 93 -4.09 -0.56 8.82
CA ILE A 93 -4.21 -1.48 9.95
C ILE A 93 -4.99 -2.73 9.55
N PRO A 94 -4.79 -3.85 10.25
CA PRO A 94 -5.63 -5.03 10.02
C PRO A 94 -7.10 -4.69 10.24
N LYS A 95 -7.99 -5.20 9.38
CA LYS A 95 -9.44 -4.96 9.49
C LYS A 95 -9.98 -5.35 10.88
N GLU A 96 -9.47 -6.42 11.45
CA GLU A 96 -9.89 -6.90 12.77
C GLU A 96 -9.57 -5.91 13.89
N ASN A 97 -8.54 -5.06 13.74
CA ASN A 97 -8.19 -4.03 14.71
C ASN A 97 -9.05 -2.75 14.60
N MET A 98 -9.99 -2.68 13.66
CA MET A 98 -10.94 -1.55 13.60
C MET A 98 -11.77 -1.41 14.90
N ARG A 99 -12.02 -2.51 15.58
CA ARG A 99 -12.71 -2.52 16.89
C ARG A 99 -11.91 -1.80 17.99
N ASP A 100 -10.57 -1.84 17.89
CA ASP A 100 -9.68 -1.29 18.91
C ASP A 100 -9.58 0.24 18.82
N ILE A 101 -10.05 0.84 17.72
CA ILE A 101 -10.05 2.31 17.51
C ILE A 101 -10.84 3.03 18.60
N ALA A 102 -11.89 2.41 19.13
CA ALA A 102 -12.69 3.01 20.21
C ALA A 102 -11.88 3.25 21.50
N GLU A 103 -10.79 2.50 21.69
CA GLU A 103 -9.91 2.59 22.88
C GLU A 103 -8.75 3.58 22.70
N LEU A 104 -8.62 4.19 21.51
CA LEU A 104 -7.57 5.17 21.24
C LEU A 104 -7.86 6.52 21.88
N ASP A 105 -6.80 7.30 22.09
CA ASP A 105 -6.92 8.68 22.51
C ASP A 105 -7.79 9.47 21.52
N GLU A 106 -8.65 10.33 22.03
CA GLU A 106 -9.63 11.06 21.23
C GLU A 106 -9.00 11.86 20.09
N VAL A 107 -7.88 12.51 20.35
CA VAL A 107 -7.14 13.27 19.34
C VAL A 107 -6.66 12.37 18.20
N VAL A 108 -6.07 11.23 18.53
CA VAL A 108 -5.59 10.26 17.54
C VAL A 108 -6.74 9.69 16.72
N ARG A 109 -7.84 9.35 17.40
CA ARG A 109 -9.04 8.81 16.75
C ARG A 109 -9.67 9.78 15.76
N ASN A 110 -9.66 11.07 16.08
CA ASN A 110 -10.29 12.12 15.26
C ASN A 110 -9.40 12.62 14.13
N GLU A 111 -8.07 12.63 14.33
CA GLU A 111 -7.13 13.21 13.35
C GLU A 111 -6.42 12.19 12.47
N VAL A 112 -6.45 10.91 12.83
CA VAL A 112 -5.81 9.85 12.04
C VAL A 112 -6.85 9.10 11.21
N LYS A 113 -6.61 9.00 9.93
CA LYS A 113 -7.38 8.16 9.02
C LYS A 113 -6.89 6.71 9.11
N PHE A 114 -7.73 5.83 9.61
CA PHE A 114 -7.45 4.39 9.65
C PHE A 114 -8.04 3.73 8.39
N ILE A 115 -7.20 3.00 7.67
CA ILE A 115 -7.59 2.24 6.48
C ILE A 115 -7.52 0.75 6.84
N PRO A 116 -8.66 0.05 6.87
CA PRO A 116 -8.69 -1.38 7.16
C PRO A 116 -8.14 -2.19 5.97
N CYS A 117 -7.27 -3.15 6.26
CA CYS A 117 -6.68 -4.05 5.28
C CYS A 117 -6.97 -5.50 5.70
N GLU A 118 -7.56 -6.29 4.81
CA GLU A 118 -7.77 -7.74 4.99
C GLU A 118 -6.66 -8.55 4.33
N THR A 119 -6.11 -7.99 3.25
CA THR A 119 -5.09 -8.62 2.42
C THR A 119 -3.89 -7.71 2.23
N LEU A 120 -2.77 -8.29 1.85
CA LEU A 120 -1.58 -7.52 1.49
C LEU A 120 -1.83 -6.65 0.25
N ASP A 121 -2.71 -7.07 -0.66
CA ASP A 121 -3.13 -6.25 -1.81
C ASP A 121 -3.79 -4.95 -1.39
N ASP A 122 -4.62 -4.98 -0.34
CA ASP A 122 -5.19 -3.75 0.25
C ASP A 122 -4.09 -2.82 0.76
N VAL A 123 -3.07 -3.39 1.42
CA VAL A 123 -1.91 -2.62 1.89
C VAL A 123 -1.15 -2.02 0.72
N LEU A 124 -0.77 -2.82 -0.26
CA LEU A 124 0.05 -2.40 -1.40
C LEU A 124 -0.65 -1.37 -2.27
N LYS A 125 -1.96 -1.53 -2.51
CA LYS A 125 -2.79 -0.57 -3.23
C LYS A 125 -2.79 0.82 -2.58
N ASN A 126 -2.77 0.89 -1.25
CA ASN A 126 -2.76 2.15 -0.52
C ASN A 126 -1.35 2.69 -0.26
N ALA A 127 -0.35 1.82 -0.23
CA ALA A 127 1.03 2.16 0.14
C ALA A 127 1.91 2.50 -1.06
N LEU A 128 1.74 1.83 -2.20
CA LEU A 128 2.60 2.02 -3.36
C LEU A 128 2.07 3.13 -4.28
N VAL A 129 3.02 3.84 -4.89
CA VAL A 129 2.74 4.85 -5.91
C VAL A 129 2.90 4.18 -7.28
N TYR A 130 1.78 3.90 -7.92
CA TYR A 130 1.76 3.37 -9.28
C TYR A 130 1.87 4.49 -10.31
N PRO A 131 2.57 4.28 -11.44
CA PRO A 131 2.49 5.19 -12.58
C PRO A 131 1.03 5.29 -13.08
N SER A 132 0.60 6.46 -13.51
CA SER A 132 -0.79 6.74 -13.92
C SER A 132 -1.32 5.78 -15.01
N GLU A 133 -0.44 5.31 -15.90
CA GLU A 133 -0.79 4.35 -16.96
C GLU A 133 -1.17 2.95 -16.43
N LYS A 134 -0.61 2.53 -15.27
CA LYS A 134 -0.95 1.23 -14.68
C LYS A 134 -2.28 1.25 -13.89
N ILE A 135 -2.69 2.41 -13.41
CA ILE A 135 -3.96 2.56 -12.68
C ILE A 135 -5.14 2.38 -13.63
N SER A 136 -5.06 2.96 -14.84
CA SER A 136 -6.12 2.85 -15.85
C SER A 136 -6.28 1.41 -16.38
N ALA A 137 -5.20 0.66 -16.54
CA ALA A 137 -5.24 -0.73 -16.99
C ALA A 137 -5.89 -1.64 -15.94
N ALA A 138 -5.49 -1.52 -14.67
CA ALA A 138 -6.04 -2.35 -13.58
C ALA A 138 -7.52 -2.08 -13.28
N GLU A 139 -8.01 -0.86 -13.54
CA GLU A 139 -9.43 -0.52 -13.41
C GLU A 139 -10.25 -1.05 -14.59
N ASN A 140 -9.68 -1.10 -15.79
CA ASN A 140 -10.32 -1.65 -16.98
C ASN A 140 -10.48 -3.17 -16.87
N ASP A 141 -9.43 -3.90 -16.48
CA ASP A 141 -9.50 -5.37 -16.28
C ASP A 141 -10.59 -5.75 -15.28
N LYS A 142 -10.73 -5.00 -14.17
CA LYS A 142 -11.79 -5.25 -13.18
C LYS A 142 -13.19 -4.90 -13.67
N LYS A 143 -13.34 -4.00 -14.64
CA LYS A 143 -14.64 -3.68 -15.27
C LYS A 143 -15.04 -4.72 -16.30
N GLU A 144 -14.09 -5.26 -17.06
CA GLU A 144 -14.35 -6.36 -18.00
C GLU A 144 -14.80 -7.65 -17.29
N GLU A 145 -14.16 -7.99 -16.16
CA GLU A 145 -14.57 -9.13 -15.33
C GLU A 145 -16.00 -8.99 -14.74
N LYS A 146 -16.46 -7.73 -14.55
CA LYS A 146 -17.83 -7.46 -14.03
C LYS A 146 -18.89 -7.29 -15.11
N GLY A 147 -18.54 -7.40 -16.38
CA GLY A 147 -19.49 -7.28 -17.49
C GLY A 147 -20.09 -5.87 -17.69
N GLU A 148 -19.49 -4.83 -17.13
CA GLU A 148 -19.90 -3.46 -17.35
C GLU A 148 -19.30 -2.93 -18.65
N SER A 149 -20.15 -2.61 -19.63
CA SER A 149 -19.73 -2.02 -20.90
C SER A 149 -19.13 -0.61 -20.69
N ILE A 150 -17.90 -0.42 -21.14
CA ILE A 150 -17.21 0.87 -21.09
C ILE A 150 -17.89 1.81 -22.12
N PRO A 151 -18.40 3.00 -21.74
CA PRO A 151 -18.86 3.97 -22.71
C PRO A 151 -17.69 4.48 -23.55
N ALA A 152 -17.83 4.40 -24.88
CA ALA A 152 -16.82 4.87 -25.81
C ALA A 152 -16.54 6.36 -25.60
N ILE A 153 -15.31 6.68 -25.20
CA ILE A 153 -14.85 8.07 -25.12
C ILE A 153 -14.55 8.53 -26.55
N LEU A 154 -15.41 9.41 -27.07
CA LEU A 154 -15.15 10.11 -28.34
C LEU A 154 -13.90 10.99 -28.18
N PRO A 155 -12.97 10.97 -29.15
CA PRO A 155 -11.80 11.83 -29.09
C PRO A 155 -12.20 13.30 -29.13
N ALA A 156 -11.67 14.10 -28.20
CA ALA A 156 -11.87 15.54 -28.15
C ALA A 156 -11.43 16.17 -29.47
N GLN A 157 -12.35 16.86 -30.13
CA GLN A 157 -12.05 17.65 -31.34
C GLN A 157 -11.10 18.80 -30.96
N ASN A 158 -9.93 18.82 -31.61
CA ASN A 158 -8.89 19.82 -31.43
C ASN A 158 -9.39 21.16 -32.05
N PRO A 159 -9.53 22.27 -31.30
CA PRO A 159 -9.88 23.55 -31.89
C PRO A 159 -8.68 24.07 -32.66
N GLN A 160 -8.83 24.17 -34.01
CA GLN A 160 -7.88 24.81 -34.90
C GLN A 160 -7.63 26.25 -34.46
N ARG A 161 -6.39 26.58 -34.16
CA ARG A 161 -5.92 27.97 -34.01
C ARG A 161 -5.92 28.61 -35.39
N VAL A 162 -6.85 29.54 -35.61
CA VAL A 162 -6.81 30.47 -36.75
C VAL A 162 -5.79 31.54 -36.42
N TYR A 163 -4.66 31.52 -37.10
CA TYR A 163 -3.75 32.68 -37.16
C TYR A 163 -4.29 33.66 -38.17
N GLY A 164 -4.84 34.80 -37.71
CA GLY A 164 -5.13 35.97 -38.54
C GLY A 164 -3.84 36.73 -38.80
N SER A 165 -3.55 36.90 -40.09
CA SER A 165 -2.55 37.81 -40.60
C SER A 165 -3.08 39.25 -40.50
N ASN A 166 -2.31 40.13 -39.87
CA ASN A 166 -2.03 41.52 -40.30
C ASN A 166 -0.90 42.07 -39.44
#